data_b988586d2f6e05f01d78a616f9453c4e
#
_entry.id   b988586d2f6e05f01d78a616f9453c4e
#
_cell.length_a   1.000
_cell.length_b   1.000
_cell.length_c   1.000
_cell.angle_alpha   90.00
_cell.angle_beta   90.00
_cell.angle_gamma   90.00
#
_symmetry.space_group_name_H-M   'P 1'
#
loop_
_entity.id
_entity.type
_entity.pdbx_description
1 polymer ?
#
loop_
_entity_poly.entity_id
_entity_poly.type
_entity_poly.pdbx_seq_one_letter_code
_entity_poly.pdbx_strand_id
1 'polypeptide(L)'
;MVRPRLRSPRHADGRQHLRLRDDADMSAVLRSLLVLILLSATALHGESSPATTSPRGGRVGWARLISDDPEWERHTRSDNNLSDYIKTRTSLNLDPVWHTATPTRLDDLALYPFIFSTGLATIRDPLRRKNLAEYLDRGGFLLVDSCINRNVTPDPDVFLADNTALFRAILPGCAVKPLATDHEIYRCFFTLKEVPPHTYHDAIHDPRWARHPLYGVFNSSGRLCSVISLSGLQCGWDRMIAPAGHTEQCMQMVVNIYVYAMTR
;
A
#
# COMPACT_ATOMS: atom_id res chain seq x y z
N MET A 1 3.96 47.50 41.97
CA MET A 1 2.73 47.49 42.75
C MET A 1 2.27 46.04 42.94
N VAL A 2 2.51 45.54 44.10
CA VAL A 2 1.67 44.85 45.06
C VAL A 2 0.99 43.54 44.58
N ARG A 3 1.55 42.41 45.02
CA ARG A 3 0.86 41.12 45.17
C ARG A 3 -0.01 41.10 46.42
N PRO A 4 -1.05 40.32 46.52
CA PRO A 4 -1.42 39.71 47.78
C PRO A 4 -1.28 38.18 47.77
N ARG A 5 -0.72 37.70 48.90
CA ARG A 5 -0.75 36.32 49.37
C ARG A 5 -2.15 36.00 49.90
N LEU A 6 -2.57 34.76 49.73
CA LEU A 6 -3.67 34.19 50.53
C LEU A 6 -3.28 32.81 51.08
N ARG A 7 -3.67 32.70 52.33
CA ARG A 7 -3.38 31.74 53.37
C ARG A 7 -4.00 30.36 53.16
N SER A 8 -3.27 29.38 53.65
CA SER A 8 -3.70 28.04 54.02
C SER A 8 -4.63 28.05 55.25
N PRO A 9 -5.54 27.08 55.38
CA PRO A 9 -5.96 26.59 56.72
C PRO A 9 -5.58 25.12 56.95
N ARG A 10 -5.29 24.89 58.23
CA ARG A 10 -4.86 23.64 58.86
C ARG A 10 -6.04 22.76 59.27
N HIS A 11 -5.76 21.46 59.36
CA HIS A 11 -6.16 20.45 60.35
C HIS A 11 -7.64 20.08 60.55
N ALA A 12 -7.88 18.79 60.35
CA ALA A 12 -8.53 17.99 61.42
C ALA A 12 -8.09 16.51 61.27
N ASP A 13 -7.54 16.01 62.33
CA ASP A 13 -7.12 14.66 62.64
C ASP A 13 -8.35 13.82 62.98
N GLY A 14 -8.50 12.65 62.40
CA GLY A 14 -9.60 11.73 62.67
C GLY A 14 -9.15 10.29 62.53
N ARG A 15 -8.37 9.82 63.53
CA ARG A 15 -8.07 8.38 63.64
C ARG A 15 -9.34 7.62 64.00
N GLN A 16 -9.86 6.80 63.13
CA GLN A 16 -10.76 5.73 63.51
C GLN A 16 -10.07 4.38 63.33
N HIS A 17 -9.92 3.71 64.47
CA HIS A 17 -9.51 2.31 64.54
C HIS A 17 -10.58 1.41 63.91
N LEU A 18 -10.28 0.79 62.79
CA LEU A 18 -11.06 -0.37 62.29
C LEU A 18 -10.28 -1.63 62.65
N ARG A 19 -10.88 -2.46 63.50
CA ARG A 19 -10.36 -3.76 63.90
C ARG A 19 -10.46 -4.72 62.71
N LEU A 20 -9.34 -5.36 62.38
CA LEU A 20 -9.24 -6.50 61.51
C LEU A 20 -10.01 -7.65 62.11
N ARG A 21 -10.97 -8.14 61.36
CA ARG A 21 -11.65 -9.42 61.59
C ARG A 21 -11.61 -10.18 60.25
N ASP A 22 -11.13 -11.43 60.37
CA ASP A 22 -11.26 -12.51 59.42
C ASP A 22 -10.25 -12.61 58.25
N ASP A 23 -9.04 -13.09 58.58
CA ASP A 23 -8.03 -13.56 57.64
C ASP A 23 -8.40 -14.90 56.94
N ALA A 24 -9.51 -15.54 57.35
CA ALA A 24 -9.91 -16.84 56.80
C ALA A 24 -10.71 -16.76 55.50
N ASP A 25 -11.40 -15.66 55.22
CA ASP A 25 -12.24 -15.53 54.02
C ASP A 25 -11.48 -15.02 52.81
N MET A 26 -10.37 -14.31 53.02
CA MET A 26 -9.58 -13.75 51.95
C MET A 26 -8.83 -14.82 51.11
N SER A 27 -8.51 -15.95 51.77
CA SER A 27 -7.79 -17.06 51.03
C SER A 27 -8.73 -17.83 50.10
N ALA A 28 -10.00 -17.93 50.41
CA ALA A 28 -11.00 -18.59 49.60
C ALA A 28 -11.38 -17.75 48.38
N VAL A 29 -11.53 -16.44 48.54
CA VAL A 29 -11.81 -15.49 47.47
C VAL A 29 -10.62 -15.39 46.50
N LEU A 30 -9.38 -15.35 47.03
CA LEU A 30 -8.16 -15.30 46.19
C LEU A 30 -7.99 -16.56 45.38
N ARG A 31 -8.29 -17.76 45.94
CA ARG A 31 -8.23 -19.02 45.19
C ARG A 31 -9.31 -19.11 44.14
N SER A 32 -10.51 -18.62 44.37
CA SER A 32 -11.58 -18.57 43.38
C SER A 32 -11.28 -17.57 42.24
N LEU A 33 -10.67 -16.42 42.54
CA LEU A 33 -10.22 -15.47 41.52
C LEU A 33 -9.08 -16.04 40.65
N LEU A 34 -8.13 -16.77 41.27
CA LEU A 34 -7.03 -17.40 40.52
C LEU A 34 -7.51 -18.50 39.56
N VAL A 35 -8.51 -19.27 39.94
CA VAL A 35 -9.13 -20.30 39.09
C VAL A 35 -9.91 -19.65 37.95
N LEU A 36 -10.60 -18.53 38.18
CA LEU A 36 -11.30 -17.79 37.14
C LEU A 36 -10.32 -17.16 36.13
N ILE A 37 -9.19 -16.63 36.60
CA ILE A 37 -8.15 -16.07 35.74
C ILE A 37 -7.46 -17.16 34.91
N LEU A 38 -7.22 -18.34 35.46
CA LEU A 38 -6.65 -19.47 34.73
C LEU A 38 -7.64 -20.05 33.69
N LEU A 39 -8.94 -20.04 33.96
CA LEU A 39 -9.96 -20.45 32.98
C LEU A 39 -10.20 -19.42 31.89
N SER A 40 -9.99 -18.14 32.15
CA SER A 40 -10.07 -17.09 31.11
C SER A 40 -8.80 -16.99 30.25
N ALA A 41 -7.64 -17.42 30.76
CA ALA A 41 -6.40 -17.45 29.98
C ALA A 41 -6.37 -18.55 28.91
N THR A 42 -7.15 -19.61 29.06
CA THR A 42 -7.28 -20.67 28.03
C THR A 42 -8.27 -20.33 26.92
N ALA A 43 -9.10 -19.31 27.09
CA ALA A 43 -10.06 -18.87 26.06
C ALA A 43 -9.49 -17.77 25.12
N LEU A 44 -8.25 -17.28 25.36
CA LEU A 44 -7.59 -16.26 24.54
C LEU A 44 -6.50 -16.81 23.63
N HIS A 45 -6.36 -18.14 23.48
CA HIS A 45 -5.81 -18.72 22.29
C HIS A 45 -6.91 -18.70 21.23
N GLY A 46 -7.19 -17.51 20.74
CA GLY A 46 -7.82 -17.37 19.44
C GLY A 46 -6.95 -18.16 18.48
N GLU A 47 -7.41 -19.34 18.09
CA GLU A 47 -6.97 -19.99 16.88
C GLU A 47 -7.01 -18.89 15.83
N SER A 48 -5.83 -18.40 15.42
CA SER A 48 -5.68 -17.82 14.11
C SER A 48 -6.15 -18.91 13.18
N SER A 49 -7.43 -18.90 12.83
CA SER A 49 -7.95 -19.70 11.72
C SER A 49 -6.90 -19.55 10.64
N PRO A 50 -6.30 -20.64 10.14
CA PRO A 50 -5.51 -20.55 8.95
C PRO A 50 -6.43 -19.85 7.96
N ALA A 51 -5.99 -18.70 7.45
CA ALA A 51 -6.71 -18.02 6.40
C ALA A 51 -6.99 -19.11 5.38
N THR A 52 -8.23 -19.56 5.34
CA THR A 52 -8.68 -20.54 4.37
C THR A 52 -8.48 -19.81 3.06
N THR A 53 -7.33 -20.04 2.44
CA THR A 53 -7.08 -19.72 1.05
C THR A 53 -8.04 -20.58 0.26
N SER A 54 -9.31 -20.16 0.25
CA SER A 54 -10.25 -20.66 -0.73
C SER A 54 -9.55 -20.46 -2.07
N PRO A 55 -9.33 -21.51 -2.85
CA PRO A 55 -8.73 -21.35 -4.16
C PRO A 55 -9.56 -20.27 -4.84
N ARG A 56 -8.92 -19.20 -5.28
CA ARG A 56 -9.60 -18.01 -5.84
C ARG A 56 -10.36 -18.33 -7.13
N GLY A 57 -10.58 -19.61 -7.44
CA GLY A 57 -11.40 -20.08 -8.54
C GLY A 57 -11.03 -19.46 -9.89
N GLY A 58 -9.72 -19.25 -10.16
CA GLY A 58 -9.24 -18.54 -11.35
C GLY A 58 -9.43 -17.01 -11.30
N ARG A 59 -9.79 -16.44 -10.15
CA ARG A 59 -9.84 -14.99 -9.98
C ARG A 59 -8.45 -14.42 -9.78
N VAL A 60 -8.20 -13.27 -10.39
CA VAL A 60 -6.99 -12.47 -10.20
C VAL A 60 -7.27 -11.35 -9.21
N GLY A 61 -6.29 -10.96 -8.40
CA GLY A 61 -6.47 -9.96 -7.36
C GLY A 61 -5.79 -8.63 -7.73
N TRP A 62 -6.42 -7.53 -7.34
CA TRP A 62 -5.76 -6.24 -7.23
C TRP A 62 -5.24 -6.08 -5.80
N ALA A 63 -3.94 -5.81 -5.64
CA ALA A 63 -3.34 -5.59 -4.33
C ALA A 63 -2.50 -4.31 -4.30
N ARG A 64 -2.49 -3.64 -3.13
CA ARG A 64 -1.60 -2.52 -2.82
C ARG A 64 -0.49 -2.97 -1.90
N LEU A 65 0.71 -2.49 -2.15
CA LEU A 65 1.86 -2.69 -1.28
C LEU A 65 1.75 -1.76 -0.07
N ILE A 66 1.77 -2.34 1.13
CA ILE A 66 1.91 -1.58 2.36
C ILE A 66 3.37 -1.13 2.47
N SER A 67 3.59 0.18 2.56
CA SER A 67 4.91 0.78 2.81
C SER A 67 4.92 1.55 4.13
N ASP A 68 6.10 2.03 4.53
CA ASP A 68 6.24 2.88 5.73
C ASP A 68 5.82 4.33 5.45
N ASP A 69 5.49 4.66 4.21
CA ASP A 69 4.95 5.95 3.81
C ASP A 69 3.43 5.94 3.96
N PRO A 70 2.81 6.85 4.73
CA PRO A 70 1.35 6.94 4.86
C PRO A 70 0.65 7.17 3.52
N GLU A 71 1.37 7.61 2.49
CA GLU A 71 0.81 7.79 1.15
C GLU A 71 0.35 6.49 0.49
N TRP A 72 0.74 5.31 1.00
CA TRP A 72 0.23 4.03 0.49
C TRP A 72 -1.30 3.91 0.66
N GLU A 73 -1.88 4.56 1.67
CA GLU A 73 -3.33 4.60 1.91
C GLU A 73 -4.07 5.63 1.06
N ARG A 74 -3.33 6.52 0.38
CA ARG A 74 -3.96 7.58 -0.41
C ARG A 74 -4.84 7.00 -1.51
N HIS A 75 -6.04 7.53 -1.62
CA HIS A 75 -7.04 7.13 -2.64
C HIS A 75 -7.46 5.66 -2.61
N THR A 76 -7.26 4.94 -1.52
CA THR A 76 -7.65 3.51 -1.41
C THR A 76 -9.14 3.28 -1.65
N ARG A 77 -9.99 4.25 -1.26
CA ARG A 77 -11.44 4.17 -1.53
C ARG A 77 -11.76 4.15 -3.02
N SER A 78 -10.90 4.72 -3.83
CA SER A 78 -11.08 4.84 -5.28
C SER A 78 -10.67 3.58 -6.03
N ASP A 79 -10.02 2.63 -5.39
CA ASP A 79 -9.69 1.33 -5.97
C ASP A 79 -10.94 0.53 -6.35
N ASN A 80 -12.05 0.79 -5.68
CA ASN A 80 -13.34 0.24 -6.08
C ASN A 80 -13.77 0.75 -7.48
N ASN A 81 -13.49 2.02 -7.80
CA ASN A 81 -13.80 2.57 -9.13
C ASN A 81 -13.01 1.86 -10.23
N LEU A 82 -11.71 1.58 -9.96
CA LEU A 82 -10.88 0.82 -10.89
C LEU A 82 -11.36 -0.63 -11.01
N SER A 83 -11.68 -1.28 -9.91
CA SER A 83 -12.20 -2.65 -9.90
C SER A 83 -13.51 -2.77 -10.67
N ASP A 84 -14.43 -1.81 -10.49
CA ASP A 84 -15.72 -1.77 -11.21
C ASP A 84 -15.52 -1.47 -12.69
N TYR A 85 -14.56 -0.60 -13.03
CA TYR A 85 -14.19 -0.35 -14.42
C TYR A 85 -13.67 -1.63 -15.10
N ILE A 86 -12.74 -2.35 -14.45
CA ILE A 86 -12.18 -3.59 -14.97
C ILE A 86 -13.30 -4.62 -15.21
N LYS A 87 -14.17 -4.85 -14.23
CA LYS A 87 -15.28 -5.81 -14.34
C LYS A 87 -16.26 -5.47 -15.45
N THR A 88 -16.53 -4.18 -15.67
CA THR A 88 -17.55 -3.74 -16.63
C THR A 88 -17.03 -3.57 -18.05
N ARG A 89 -15.71 -3.39 -18.20
CA ARG A 89 -15.07 -3.07 -19.49
C ARG A 89 -14.14 -4.15 -20.02
N THR A 90 -13.94 -5.21 -19.24
CA THR A 90 -13.05 -6.32 -19.62
C THR A 90 -13.68 -7.67 -19.28
N SER A 91 -13.12 -8.74 -19.82
CA SER A 91 -13.44 -10.13 -19.45
C SER A 91 -12.57 -10.66 -18.32
N LEU A 92 -11.76 -9.82 -17.67
CA LEU A 92 -10.90 -10.23 -16.55
C LEU A 92 -11.76 -10.66 -15.37
N ASN A 93 -11.51 -11.87 -14.87
CA ASN A 93 -12.15 -12.39 -13.67
C ASN A 93 -11.47 -11.82 -12.42
N LEU A 94 -11.65 -10.51 -12.19
CA LEU A 94 -11.07 -9.81 -11.05
C LEU A 94 -11.84 -10.10 -9.77
N ASP A 95 -11.12 -10.30 -8.66
CA ASP A 95 -11.72 -10.31 -7.33
C ASP A 95 -12.44 -8.96 -7.10
N PRO A 96 -13.71 -8.96 -6.68
CA PRO A 96 -14.44 -7.71 -6.43
C PRO A 96 -13.85 -6.86 -5.30
N VAL A 97 -13.04 -7.46 -4.44
CA VAL A 97 -12.39 -6.78 -3.32
C VAL A 97 -10.92 -6.56 -3.65
N TRP A 98 -10.44 -5.33 -3.48
CA TRP A 98 -9.01 -5.08 -3.52
C TRP A 98 -8.35 -5.50 -2.20
N HIS A 99 -7.06 -5.80 -2.25
CA HIS A 99 -6.29 -6.38 -1.16
C HIS A 99 -5.09 -5.52 -0.81
N THR A 100 -4.43 -5.85 0.28
CA THR A 100 -3.10 -5.33 0.63
C THR A 100 -2.09 -6.47 0.66
N ALA A 101 -0.84 -6.14 0.33
CA ALA A 101 0.29 -7.05 0.43
C ALA A 101 1.41 -6.39 1.26
N THR A 102 1.97 -7.12 2.21
CA THR A 102 3.08 -6.60 3.01
C THR A 102 4.41 -7.19 2.58
N PRO A 103 5.47 -6.37 2.39
CA PRO A 103 6.78 -6.88 2.04
C PRO A 103 7.49 -7.58 3.20
N THR A 104 6.93 -7.60 4.41
CA THR A 104 7.49 -8.33 5.55
C THR A 104 7.44 -9.85 5.38
N ARG A 105 6.54 -10.35 4.53
CA ARG A 105 6.37 -11.78 4.27
C ARG A 105 6.33 -12.03 2.76
N LEU A 106 7.24 -12.88 2.30
CA LEU A 106 7.28 -13.26 0.88
C LEU A 106 5.99 -13.97 0.43
N ASP A 107 5.46 -14.85 1.28
CA ASP A 107 4.23 -15.59 0.99
C ASP A 107 3.02 -14.67 0.78
N ASP A 108 2.99 -13.52 1.48
CA ASP A 108 1.94 -12.52 1.32
C ASP A 108 2.04 -11.80 -0.04
N LEU A 109 3.25 -11.45 -0.46
CA LEU A 109 3.49 -10.91 -1.80
C LEU A 109 3.14 -11.92 -2.89
N ALA A 110 3.50 -13.21 -2.69
CA ALA A 110 3.30 -14.27 -3.67
C ALA A 110 1.83 -14.61 -3.96
N LEU A 111 0.91 -14.15 -3.11
CA LEU A 111 -0.53 -14.27 -3.36
C LEU A 111 -0.98 -13.43 -4.57
N TYR A 112 -0.21 -12.42 -4.96
CA TYR A 112 -0.58 -11.46 -5.98
C TYR A 112 0.49 -11.37 -7.05
N PRO A 113 0.22 -11.82 -8.27
CA PRO A 113 1.19 -11.71 -9.37
C PRO A 113 1.43 -10.25 -9.80
N PHE A 114 0.50 -9.37 -9.44
CA PHE A 114 0.57 -7.93 -9.69
C PHE A 114 0.26 -7.14 -8.41
N ILE A 115 1.11 -6.18 -8.08
CA ILE A 115 0.96 -5.32 -6.91
C ILE A 115 1.15 -3.85 -7.34
N PHE A 116 0.27 -2.97 -6.85
CA PHE A 116 0.39 -1.53 -6.98
C PHE A 116 1.12 -0.92 -5.78
N SER A 117 1.96 0.08 -6.01
CA SER A 117 2.66 0.84 -4.97
C SER A 117 2.66 2.33 -5.27
N THR A 118 2.48 3.16 -4.25
CA THR A 118 2.62 4.63 -4.36
C THR A 118 4.06 5.11 -4.33
N GLY A 119 5.01 4.22 -4.07
CA GLY A 119 6.45 4.47 -4.02
C GLY A 119 7.15 3.47 -3.11
N LEU A 120 8.43 3.28 -3.35
CA LEU A 120 9.23 2.27 -2.67
C LEU A 120 10.36 2.87 -1.81
N ALA A 121 10.61 4.17 -1.94
CA ALA A 121 11.77 4.84 -1.33
C ALA A 121 11.84 4.73 0.20
N THR A 122 10.69 4.59 0.85
CA THR A 122 10.56 4.46 2.30
C THR A 122 10.88 3.04 2.80
N ILE A 123 10.91 2.04 1.91
CA ILE A 123 11.20 0.65 2.30
C ILE A 123 12.70 0.51 2.58
N ARG A 124 13.10 0.63 3.85
CA ARG A 124 14.49 0.60 4.28
C ARG A 124 14.90 -0.72 4.92
N ASP A 125 13.95 -1.45 5.46
CA ASP A 125 14.18 -2.72 6.15
C ASP A 125 14.79 -3.77 5.19
N PRO A 126 15.92 -4.42 5.57
CA PRO A 126 16.62 -5.37 4.70
C PRO A 126 15.77 -6.61 4.34
N LEU A 127 14.94 -7.10 5.27
CA LEU A 127 14.09 -8.26 5.03
C LEU A 127 13.01 -7.91 4.02
N ARG A 128 12.37 -6.75 4.17
CA ARG A 128 11.36 -6.27 3.22
C ARG A 128 11.95 -6.10 1.81
N ARG A 129 13.17 -5.54 1.72
CA ARG A 129 13.90 -5.41 0.44
C ARG A 129 14.21 -6.77 -0.17
N LYS A 130 14.69 -7.73 0.63
CA LYS A 130 14.95 -9.09 0.18
C LYS A 130 13.68 -9.75 -0.36
N ASN A 131 12.57 -9.66 0.37
CA ASN A 131 11.29 -10.25 -0.04
C ASN A 131 10.76 -9.63 -1.34
N LEU A 132 10.89 -8.31 -1.51
CA LEU A 132 10.53 -7.65 -2.76
C LEU A 132 11.40 -8.12 -3.94
N ALA A 133 12.71 -8.24 -3.73
CA ALA A 133 13.63 -8.75 -4.75
C ALA A 133 13.20 -10.15 -5.20
N GLU A 134 12.99 -11.04 -4.24
CA GLU A 134 12.59 -12.42 -4.51
C GLU A 134 11.21 -12.53 -5.16
N TYR A 135 10.27 -11.69 -4.75
CA TYR A 135 8.96 -11.60 -5.40
C TYR A 135 9.09 -11.24 -6.89
N LEU A 136 9.91 -10.22 -7.20
CA LEU A 136 10.13 -9.78 -8.57
C LEU A 136 10.88 -10.83 -9.39
N ASP A 137 11.90 -11.49 -8.82
CA ASP A 137 12.65 -12.53 -9.51
C ASP A 137 11.78 -13.77 -9.83
N ARG A 138 10.86 -14.11 -8.95
CA ARG A 138 9.91 -15.23 -9.11
C ARG A 138 8.75 -14.97 -10.07
N GLY A 139 8.72 -13.83 -10.74
CA GLY A 139 7.68 -13.51 -11.72
C GLY A 139 6.67 -12.48 -11.29
N GLY A 140 6.75 -11.98 -10.04
CA GLY A 140 5.92 -10.88 -9.60
C GLY A 140 6.14 -9.61 -10.40
N PHE A 141 5.12 -8.72 -10.40
CA PHE A 141 5.15 -7.45 -11.11
C PHE A 141 4.71 -6.30 -10.20
N LEU A 142 5.42 -5.16 -10.26
CA LEU A 142 5.04 -3.95 -9.55
C LEU A 142 4.65 -2.84 -10.52
N LEU A 143 3.52 -2.18 -10.25
CA LEU A 143 3.23 -0.85 -10.78
C LEU A 143 3.53 0.17 -9.68
N VAL A 144 4.50 1.04 -9.93
CA VAL A 144 4.86 2.15 -9.04
C VAL A 144 4.36 3.45 -9.65
N ASP A 145 3.38 4.09 -9.01
CA ASP A 145 2.79 5.35 -9.46
C ASP A 145 2.43 6.18 -8.25
N SER A 146 2.64 7.48 -8.29
CA SER A 146 2.34 8.37 -7.19
C SER A 146 1.34 9.46 -7.59
N CYS A 147 0.73 10.02 -6.58
CA CYS A 147 -0.07 11.23 -6.73
C CYS A 147 0.88 12.41 -7.01
N ILE A 148 1.10 12.68 -8.29
CA ILE A 148 2.02 13.71 -8.77
C ILE A 148 1.40 15.07 -8.57
N ASN A 149 1.77 15.76 -7.52
CA ASN A 149 1.37 17.13 -7.23
C ASN A 149 2.34 17.78 -6.25
N ARG A 150 2.26 19.11 -6.12
CA ARG A 150 3.15 19.90 -5.28
C ARG A 150 3.17 19.51 -3.79
N ASN A 151 2.18 18.79 -3.31
CA ASN A 151 2.06 18.45 -1.89
C ASN A 151 2.49 17.01 -1.58
N VAL A 152 2.43 16.09 -2.55
CA VAL A 152 2.69 14.66 -2.36
C VAL A 152 3.98 14.25 -3.05
N THR A 153 4.02 14.37 -4.35
CA THR A 153 5.23 14.13 -5.15
C THR A 153 5.58 15.40 -5.91
N PRO A 154 6.28 16.32 -5.26
CA PRO A 154 6.51 17.67 -5.80
C PRO A 154 7.57 17.69 -6.91
N ASP A 155 8.37 16.64 -7.05
CA ASP A 155 9.41 16.52 -8.05
C ASP A 155 9.40 15.12 -8.68
N PRO A 156 8.98 14.99 -9.94
CA PRO A 156 8.93 13.71 -10.64
C PRO A 156 10.31 13.09 -10.85
N ASP A 157 11.36 13.90 -11.02
CA ASP A 157 12.71 13.39 -11.23
C ASP A 157 13.28 12.78 -9.95
N VAL A 158 13.00 13.40 -8.79
CA VAL A 158 13.36 12.84 -7.48
C VAL A 158 12.60 11.53 -7.25
N PHE A 159 11.31 11.48 -7.52
CA PHE A 159 10.53 10.24 -7.41
C PHE A 159 11.10 9.12 -8.28
N LEU A 160 11.43 9.41 -9.53
CA LEU A 160 12.06 8.46 -10.43
C LEU A 160 13.42 8.00 -9.93
N ALA A 161 14.26 8.94 -9.47
CA ALA A 161 15.61 8.64 -8.97
C ALA A 161 15.56 7.75 -7.73
N ASP A 162 14.70 8.06 -6.75
CA ASP A 162 14.58 7.32 -5.50
C ASP A 162 14.08 5.89 -5.73
N ASN A 163 13.05 5.71 -6.57
CA ASN A 163 12.56 4.37 -6.89
C ASN A 163 13.58 3.59 -7.72
N THR A 164 14.27 4.23 -8.66
CA THR A 164 15.37 3.63 -9.43
C THR A 164 16.51 3.18 -8.52
N ALA A 165 16.89 3.99 -7.54
CA ALA A 165 17.94 3.64 -6.58
C ALA A 165 17.54 2.40 -5.77
N LEU A 166 16.29 2.30 -5.34
CA LEU A 166 15.81 1.11 -4.65
C LEU A 166 15.88 -0.13 -5.55
N PHE A 167 15.36 -0.06 -6.79
CA PHE A 167 15.41 -1.22 -7.71
C PHE A 167 16.85 -1.68 -7.95
N ARG A 168 17.80 -0.76 -8.15
CA ARG A 168 19.23 -1.10 -8.30
C ARG A 168 19.82 -1.75 -7.05
N ALA A 169 19.35 -1.36 -5.87
CA ALA A 169 19.81 -1.94 -4.61
C ALA A 169 19.26 -3.36 -4.37
N ILE A 170 18.05 -3.66 -4.84
CA ILE A 170 17.41 -4.95 -4.58
C ILE A 170 17.50 -5.94 -5.75
N LEU A 171 17.72 -5.46 -6.97
CA LEU A 171 17.84 -6.26 -8.19
C LEU A 171 19.20 -5.99 -8.87
N PRO A 172 20.27 -6.64 -8.45
CA PRO A 172 21.58 -6.45 -9.07
C PRO A 172 21.53 -6.69 -10.58
N GLY A 173 22.11 -5.76 -11.34
CA GLY A 173 22.12 -5.83 -12.81
C GLY A 173 20.80 -5.43 -13.49
N CYS A 174 19.81 -4.92 -12.76
CA CYS A 174 18.60 -4.39 -13.37
C CYS A 174 18.88 -3.16 -14.23
N ALA A 175 18.08 -2.99 -15.28
CA ALA A 175 18.07 -1.79 -16.11
C ALA A 175 16.76 -1.04 -15.91
N VAL A 176 16.84 0.27 -15.62
CA VAL A 176 15.67 1.16 -15.62
C VAL A 176 15.78 2.09 -16.81
N LYS A 177 14.80 2.04 -17.69
CA LYS A 177 14.81 2.83 -18.94
C LYS A 177 13.39 3.23 -19.37
N PRO A 178 13.23 4.35 -20.08
CA PRO A 178 11.95 4.72 -20.66
C PRO A 178 11.46 3.65 -21.63
N LEU A 179 10.16 3.36 -21.60
CA LEU A 179 9.52 2.51 -22.60
C LEU A 179 9.20 3.34 -23.84
N ALA A 180 9.56 2.81 -25.01
CA ALA A 180 9.26 3.45 -26.28
C ALA A 180 7.72 3.52 -26.47
N THR A 181 7.25 4.55 -27.16
CA THR A 181 5.80 4.81 -27.34
C THR A 181 5.09 3.72 -28.15
N ASP A 182 5.83 2.92 -28.88
CA ASP A 182 5.35 1.75 -29.60
C ASP A 182 5.42 0.44 -28.80
N HIS A 183 5.85 0.49 -27.53
CA HIS A 183 5.90 -0.67 -26.66
C HIS A 183 4.51 -1.29 -26.49
N GLU A 184 4.43 -2.62 -26.50
CA GLU A 184 3.14 -3.35 -26.48
C GLU A 184 2.30 -3.05 -25.23
N ILE A 185 2.90 -2.67 -24.10
CA ILE A 185 2.21 -2.30 -22.86
C ILE A 185 1.18 -1.17 -23.07
N TYR A 186 1.38 -0.33 -24.05
CA TYR A 186 0.48 0.78 -24.35
C TYR A 186 -0.74 0.39 -25.21
N ARG A 187 -0.77 -0.87 -25.69
CA ARG A 187 -1.81 -1.31 -26.64
C ARG A 187 -2.21 -2.79 -26.52
N CYS A 188 -1.73 -3.49 -25.50
CA CYS A 188 -1.98 -4.93 -25.38
C CYS A 188 -3.44 -5.29 -25.13
N PHE A 189 -4.25 -4.37 -24.60
CA PHE A 189 -5.70 -4.54 -24.40
C PHE A 189 -6.49 -3.35 -24.96
N PHE A 190 -6.24 -2.13 -24.45
CA PHE A 190 -6.82 -0.90 -24.98
C PHE A 190 -5.83 -0.16 -25.85
N THR A 191 -6.30 0.43 -26.95
CA THR A 191 -5.51 1.39 -27.75
C THR A 191 -5.71 2.78 -27.16
N LEU A 192 -4.67 3.35 -26.57
CA LEU A 192 -4.73 4.65 -25.93
C LEU A 192 -4.57 5.79 -26.93
N LYS A 193 -5.29 6.89 -26.71
CA LYS A 193 -5.15 8.13 -27.51
C LYS A 193 -3.86 8.88 -27.15
N GLU A 194 -3.51 8.85 -25.87
CA GLU A 194 -2.33 9.46 -25.30
C GLU A 194 -1.47 8.42 -24.60
N VAL A 195 -0.14 8.52 -24.77
CA VAL A 195 0.78 7.49 -24.29
C VAL A 195 1.98 8.14 -23.57
N PRO A 196 2.09 7.96 -22.25
CA PRO A 196 1.03 7.54 -21.33
C PRO A 196 0.02 8.68 -21.08
N PRO A 197 -1.18 8.37 -20.64
CA PRO A 197 -2.13 9.42 -20.26
C PRO A 197 -1.67 10.14 -18.99
N HIS A 198 -2.00 11.43 -18.89
CA HIS A 198 -1.76 12.23 -17.69
C HIS A 198 -3.06 12.63 -17.03
N THR A 199 -3.15 12.51 -15.72
CA THR A 199 -4.24 13.12 -14.95
C THR A 199 -4.04 14.57 -14.66
N TYR A 200 -2.95 15.14 -15.13
CA TYR A 200 -2.28 16.12 -14.37
C TYR A 200 -2.76 17.56 -14.61
N HIS A 201 -3.34 18.13 -13.58
CA HIS A 201 -3.84 19.49 -13.53
C HIS A 201 -2.71 20.56 -13.54
N ASP A 202 -1.58 20.30 -12.88
CA ASP A 202 -0.50 21.26 -12.75
C ASP A 202 0.50 21.21 -13.93
N ALA A 203 0.52 20.17 -14.75
CA ALA A 203 1.35 20.10 -15.96
C ALA A 203 1.06 21.24 -16.94
N ILE A 204 -0.12 21.86 -16.83
CA ILE A 204 -0.47 23.05 -17.61
C ILE A 204 0.38 24.25 -17.17
N HIS A 205 0.86 24.25 -15.93
CA HIS A 205 1.53 25.40 -15.31
C HIS A 205 3.01 25.20 -15.00
N ASP A 206 3.50 23.96 -15.05
CA ASP A 206 4.90 23.65 -14.73
C ASP A 206 5.47 22.61 -15.72
N PRO A 207 6.49 22.98 -16.52
CA PRO A 207 7.10 22.07 -17.51
C PRO A 207 7.69 20.79 -16.92
N ARG A 208 8.06 20.76 -15.62
CA ARG A 208 8.56 19.58 -14.94
C ARG A 208 7.52 18.44 -14.89
N TRP A 209 6.28 18.81 -15.04
CA TRP A 209 5.14 17.90 -15.07
C TRP A 209 4.72 17.56 -16.50
N ALA A 210 5.52 17.92 -17.48
CA ALA A 210 5.28 17.50 -18.85
C ALA A 210 5.17 15.99 -18.94
N ARG A 211 4.55 15.52 -20.01
CA ARG A 211 4.34 14.10 -20.24
C ARG A 211 5.64 13.31 -20.14
N HIS A 212 5.68 12.34 -19.23
CA HIS A 212 6.77 11.40 -19.09
C HIS A 212 6.38 10.05 -19.68
N PRO A 213 7.32 9.28 -20.29
CA PRO A 213 7.08 7.89 -20.63
C PRO A 213 6.89 7.05 -19.36
N LEU A 214 6.36 5.85 -19.49
CA LEU A 214 6.53 4.85 -18.45
C LEU A 214 8.00 4.39 -18.43
N TYR A 215 8.55 4.19 -17.23
CA TYR A 215 9.89 3.64 -17.07
C TYR A 215 9.81 2.16 -16.72
N GLY A 216 10.32 1.32 -17.59
CA GLY A 216 10.39 -0.13 -17.36
C GLY A 216 11.60 -0.48 -16.50
N VAL A 217 11.39 -1.35 -15.54
CA VAL A 217 12.44 -2.00 -14.75
C VAL A 217 12.62 -3.42 -15.27
N PHE A 218 13.77 -3.68 -15.85
CA PHE A 218 14.13 -4.97 -16.40
C PHE A 218 15.11 -5.66 -15.46
N ASN A 219 14.82 -6.88 -15.05
CA ASN A 219 15.74 -7.65 -14.22
C ASN A 219 16.97 -8.13 -15.05
N SER A 220 17.90 -8.83 -14.43
CA SER A 220 19.14 -9.31 -15.07
C SER A 220 18.89 -10.27 -16.25
N SER A 221 17.73 -10.94 -16.30
CA SER A 221 17.33 -11.79 -17.42
C SER A 221 16.67 -11.02 -18.58
N GLY A 222 16.48 -9.70 -18.43
CA GLY A 222 15.82 -8.85 -19.42
C GLY A 222 14.28 -8.88 -19.35
N ARG A 223 13.67 -9.53 -18.32
CA ARG A 223 12.23 -9.51 -18.11
C ARG A 223 11.81 -8.16 -17.51
N LEU A 224 10.78 -7.55 -18.08
CA LEU A 224 10.12 -6.39 -17.47
C LEU A 224 9.37 -6.84 -16.21
N CYS A 225 9.85 -6.45 -15.03
CA CYS A 225 9.31 -6.86 -13.75
C CYS A 225 8.63 -5.72 -12.97
N SER A 226 8.81 -4.49 -13.41
CA SER A 226 8.10 -3.35 -12.84
C SER A 226 7.98 -2.20 -13.83
N VAL A 227 7.01 -1.34 -13.59
CA VAL A 227 6.84 -0.07 -14.29
C VAL A 227 6.78 1.04 -13.27
N ILE A 228 7.54 2.10 -13.49
CA ILE A 228 7.44 3.37 -12.76
C ILE A 228 6.69 4.35 -13.66
N SER A 229 5.57 4.86 -13.16
CA SER A 229 4.77 5.89 -13.80
C SER A 229 4.96 7.23 -13.10
N LEU A 230 5.16 8.27 -13.88
CA LEU A 230 5.18 9.66 -13.42
C LEU A 230 3.91 10.41 -13.87
N SER A 231 2.90 9.67 -14.29
CA SER A 231 1.67 10.22 -14.87
C SER A 231 0.58 10.51 -13.86
N GLY A 232 0.72 10.04 -12.61
CA GLY A 232 -0.34 10.13 -11.61
C GLY A 232 -1.58 9.33 -12.00
N LEU A 233 -1.41 8.11 -12.52
CA LEU A 233 -2.50 7.24 -12.98
C LEU A 233 -3.52 7.03 -11.87
N GLN A 234 -3.04 6.89 -10.62
CA GLN A 234 -3.87 6.74 -9.44
C GLN A 234 -4.87 7.90 -9.26
N CYS A 235 -4.46 9.12 -9.51
CA CYS A 235 -5.35 10.29 -9.45
C CYS A 235 -6.47 10.20 -10.49
N GLY A 236 -6.22 9.49 -11.58
CA GLY A 236 -7.20 9.26 -12.64
C GLY A 236 -8.38 8.41 -12.19
N TRP A 237 -8.17 7.30 -11.54
CA TRP A 237 -9.29 6.50 -11.06
C TRP A 237 -9.94 7.04 -9.79
N ASP A 238 -9.32 8.00 -9.12
CA ASP A 238 -9.96 8.73 -8.02
C ASP A 238 -11.04 9.71 -8.50
N ARG A 239 -11.06 10.05 -9.77
CA ARG A 239 -12.06 10.94 -10.42
C ARG A 239 -12.10 12.37 -9.89
N MET A 240 -11.20 12.76 -9.01
CA MET A 240 -11.29 14.06 -8.35
C MET A 240 -10.70 15.22 -9.16
N ILE A 241 -9.77 14.98 -10.08
CA ILE A 241 -8.93 16.06 -10.59
C ILE A 241 -8.72 15.98 -12.12
N ALA A 242 -9.08 14.87 -12.74
CA ALA A 242 -8.76 14.67 -14.14
C ALA A 242 -9.72 15.42 -15.08
N PRO A 243 -9.22 16.06 -16.15
CA PRO A 243 -10.06 16.55 -17.22
C PRO A 243 -10.95 15.44 -17.83
N ALA A 244 -12.06 15.82 -18.42
CA ALA A 244 -12.98 14.88 -19.03
C ALA A 244 -12.25 13.95 -20.04
N GLY A 245 -12.44 12.64 -19.89
CA GLY A 245 -11.81 11.61 -20.72
C GLY A 245 -10.43 11.13 -20.22
N HIS A 246 -9.72 11.89 -19.40
CA HIS A 246 -8.43 11.45 -18.85
C HIS A 246 -8.58 10.34 -17.82
N THR A 247 -9.60 10.41 -16.97
CA THR A 247 -9.94 9.34 -16.01
C THR A 247 -10.05 7.98 -16.69
N GLU A 248 -10.78 7.91 -17.78
CA GLU A 248 -10.94 6.66 -18.54
C GLU A 248 -9.61 6.18 -19.12
N GLN A 249 -8.82 7.06 -19.70
CA GLN A 249 -7.51 6.69 -20.26
C GLN A 249 -6.53 6.20 -19.20
N CYS A 250 -6.56 6.77 -17.98
CA CYS A 250 -5.73 6.29 -16.88
C CYS A 250 -6.14 4.89 -16.44
N MET A 251 -7.45 4.61 -16.34
CA MET A 251 -7.94 3.27 -16.04
C MET A 251 -7.57 2.28 -17.16
N GLN A 252 -7.69 2.68 -18.44
CA GLN A 252 -7.27 1.87 -19.59
C GLN A 252 -5.77 1.56 -19.55
N MET A 253 -4.94 2.54 -19.17
CA MET A 253 -3.50 2.33 -19.03
C MET A 253 -3.18 1.31 -17.94
N VAL A 254 -3.83 1.41 -16.79
CA VAL A 254 -3.63 0.46 -15.70
C VAL A 254 -4.08 -0.95 -16.12
N VAL A 255 -5.19 -1.08 -16.84
CA VAL A 255 -5.62 -2.37 -17.40
C VAL A 255 -4.57 -2.93 -18.36
N ASN A 256 -4.01 -2.09 -19.23
CA ASN A 256 -2.95 -2.52 -20.14
C ASN A 256 -1.72 -3.03 -19.36
N ILE A 257 -1.27 -2.29 -18.33
CA ILE A 257 -0.14 -2.72 -17.50
C ILE A 257 -0.46 -4.04 -16.79
N TYR A 258 -1.67 -4.17 -16.27
CA TYR A 258 -2.13 -5.38 -15.59
C TYR A 258 -2.17 -6.59 -16.52
N VAL A 259 -2.79 -6.45 -17.71
CA VAL A 259 -2.84 -7.51 -18.73
C VAL A 259 -1.46 -7.90 -19.19
N TYR A 260 -0.59 -6.91 -19.45
CA TYR A 260 0.81 -7.16 -19.81
C TYR A 260 1.51 -8.00 -18.75
N ALA A 261 1.41 -7.60 -17.47
CA ALA A 261 2.02 -8.31 -16.35
C ALA A 261 1.51 -9.76 -16.20
N MET A 262 0.25 -10.00 -16.52
CA MET A 262 -0.38 -11.32 -16.38
C MET A 262 -0.12 -12.26 -17.56
N THR A 263 0.38 -11.72 -18.67
CA THR A 263 0.55 -12.49 -19.93
C THR A 263 2.01 -12.64 -20.37
N ARG A 264 2.95 -12.01 -19.70
CA ARG A 264 4.39 -12.02 -20.01
C ARG A 264 5.20 -12.41 -18.79
#